data_b6b3c5c3e9954f64c23e4ccc4f2f8eff
#
_entry.id   b6b3c5c3e9954f64c23e4ccc4f2f8eff
#
_cell.length_a   1.000
_cell.length_b   1.000
_cell.length_c   1.000
_cell.angle_alpha   90.00
_cell.angle_beta   90.00
_cell.angle_gamma   90.00
#
_symmetry.space_group_name_H-M   'P 1'
#
loop_
_entity.id
_entity.type
_entity.pdbx_description
1 polymer ?
#
loop_
_entity_poly.entity_id
_entity_poly.type
_entity_poly.pdbx_seq_one_letter_code
_entity_poly.pdbx_strand_id
1 'polypeptide(L)'
;MKLKYKFAVMAVVLLMLAGSSEAVLRNGSIRGRAGLSYGSISYSFRSLSVVIRNRNAHNVNFGGTMIFLDKNYKVIAKAELLTARIKRRSSRQYKAFFSFGSGHEAQAARYLEWEF
;
A
#
# COMPACT_ATOMS: atom_id res chain seq x y z
N MET A 1 0.12 35.27 -8.92
CA MET A 1 1.14 34.76 -9.08
C MET A 1 1.46 35.09 -9.22
N LYS A 2 1.03 34.35 -9.11
CA LYS A 2 1.73 33.90 -9.16
C LYS A 2 1.84 33.64 -8.78
N LEU A 3 1.32 33.62 -8.71
CA LEU A 3 1.92 32.95 -8.45
C LEU A 3 1.68 32.98 -8.10
N LYS A 4 1.32 32.61 -7.96
CA LYS A 4 1.74 32.35 -7.72
C LYS A 4 1.55 32.02 -7.47
N TYR A 5 1.24 32.02 -7.74
CA TYR A 5 1.57 31.34 -7.61
C TYR A 5 1.17 31.14 -7.41
N LYS A 6 0.78 31.20 -6.90
CA LYS A 6 1.14 30.82 -6.89
C LYS A 6 1.22 30.36 -6.73
N PHE A 7 0.86 30.31 -6.84
CA PHE A 7 1.43 29.42 -6.76
C PHE A 7 1.13 29.01 -6.47
N ALA A 8 0.64 28.83 -5.91
CA ALA A 8 1.11 28.11 -5.80
C ALA A 8 0.95 27.87 -5.78
N VAL A 9 0.55 27.96 -5.67
CA VAL A 9 0.96 27.20 -5.86
C VAL A 9 1.21 26.98 -5.92
N MET A 10 0.93 26.64 -5.73
CA MET A 10 1.62 25.87 -5.94
C MET A 10 1.86 25.52 -5.69
N ALA A 11 1.51 25.12 -5.29
CA ALA A 11 2.19 24.32 -5.20
C ALA A 11 2.01 24.07 -5.01
N VAL A 12 1.76 24.03 -4.69
CA VAL A 12 2.03 23.33 -4.71
C VAL A 12 2.16 23.11 -4.98
N VAL A 13 1.87 22.94 -4.74
CA VAL A 13 2.31 22.23 -5.22
C VAL A 13 2.86 22.12 -5.23
N LEU A 14 2.87 21.61 -4.92
CA LEU A 14 3.61 21.00 -5.04
C LEU A 14 3.80 20.78 -4.66
N LEU A 15 3.79 20.48 -4.20
CA LEU A 15 4.15 19.93 -4.04
C LEU A 15 4.07 19.70 -4.17
N MET A 16 4.06 19.33 -3.98
CA MET A 16 4.10 18.76 -4.39
C MET A 16 4.41 18.54 -4.83
N LEU A 17 4.34 18.04 -4.73
CA LEU A 17 4.68 17.39 -5.26
C LEU A 17 5.26 16.33 -5.39
N ALA A 18 5.59 15.72 -5.08
CA ALA A 18 6.44 14.56 -5.15
C ALA A 18 5.94 13.43 -4.26
N GLY A 19 5.57 13.69 -3.09
CA GLY A 19 5.04 12.69 -2.18
C GLY A 19 3.64 12.20 -2.51
N SER A 20 3.04 12.73 -3.53
CA SER A 20 1.65 12.41 -3.84
C SER A 20 1.46 10.95 -4.26
N SER A 21 2.52 10.27 -4.78
CA SER A 21 2.39 8.87 -5.16
C SER A 21 2.09 7.96 -3.97
N GLU A 22 2.54 8.36 -2.77
CA GLU A 22 2.26 7.57 -1.58
C GLU A 22 0.77 7.56 -1.25
N ALA A 23 0.08 8.65 -1.53
CA ALA A 23 -1.34 8.74 -1.24
C ALA A 23 -2.16 7.72 -2.03
N VAL A 24 -1.68 7.31 -3.20
CA VAL A 24 -2.38 6.37 -4.06
C VAL A 24 -2.50 5.01 -3.38
N LEU A 25 -1.49 4.61 -2.61
CA LEU A 25 -1.45 3.31 -1.96
C LEU A 25 -1.70 3.38 -0.46
N ARG A 26 -2.32 4.45 0.00
CA ARG A 26 -2.52 4.64 1.43
C ARG A 26 -3.47 3.60 2.02
N ASN A 27 -4.53 3.29 1.32
CA ASN A 27 -5.50 2.27 1.76
C ASN A 27 -6.34 1.84 0.58
N GLY A 28 -7.05 0.72 0.73
CA GLY A 28 -7.93 0.22 -0.31
C GLY A 28 -8.49 -1.14 0.01
N SER A 29 -9.37 -1.61 -0.85
CA SER A 29 -9.93 -2.95 -0.77
C SER A 29 -8.93 -3.96 -1.30
N ILE A 30 -9.04 -5.20 -0.82
CA ILE A 30 -8.22 -6.30 -1.33
C ILE A 30 -9.07 -7.09 -2.32
N ARG A 31 -8.74 -6.92 -3.61
CA ARG A 31 -9.50 -7.59 -4.66
C ARG A 31 -9.37 -9.10 -4.52
N GLY A 32 -10.50 -9.79 -4.64
CA GLY A 32 -10.54 -11.24 -4.53
C GLY A 32 -10.72 -11.75 -3.12
N ARG A 33 -10.74 -10.88 -2.11
CA ARG A 33 -10.94 -11.26 -0.72
C ARG A 33 -12.02 -10.35 -0.13
N ALA A 34 -13.27 -10.80 -0.22
CA ALA A 34 -14.43 -10.02 0.23
C ALA A 34 -14.29 -9.64 1.71
N GLY A 35 -14.61 -8.40 2.01
CA GLY A 35 -14.61 -7.91 3.39
C GLY A 35 -13.24 -7.57 3.95
N LEU A 36 -12.17 -7.69 3.16
CA LEU A 36 -10.83 -7.34 3.60
C LEU A 36 -10.37 -6.05 2.93
N SER A 37 -9.66 -5.24 3.72
CA SER A 37 -9.07 -4.01 3.21
C SER A 37 -7.71 -3.81 3.86
N TYR A 38 -6.89 -2.98 3.26
CA TYR A 38 -5.56 -2.68 3.77
C TYR A 38 -5.42 -1.18 4.04
N GLY A 39 -4.48 -0.85 4.93
CA GLY A 39 -4.17 0.54 5.21
C GLY A 39 -2.92 0.66 6.06
N SER A 40 -2.56 1.90 6.39
CA SER A 40 -1.45 2.20 7.29
C SER A 40 -0.16 1.51 6.88
N ILE A 41 0.25 1.68 5.61
CA ILE A 41 1.48 1.08 5.12
C ILE A 41 2.67 1.93 5.56
N SER A 42 3.65 1.28 6.18
CA SER A 42 4.90 1.92 6.60
C SER A 42 6.06 1.13 5.99
N TYR A 43 6.95 1.83 5.30
CA TYR A 43 8.01 1.20 4.52
C TYR A 43 9.36 1.27 5.20
N SER A 44 10.10 0.17 5.12
CA SER A 44 11.52 0.09 5.44
C SER A 44 12.24 -0.47 4.21
N PHE A 45 13.57 -0.47 4.23
CA PHE A 45 14.30 -0.93 3.05
C PHE A 45 13.96 -2.38 2.68
N ARG A 46 13.92 -3.27 3.68
CA ARG A 46 13.72 -4.71 3.43
C ARG A 46 12.32 -5.21 3.75
N SER A 47 11.48 -4.36 4.35
CA SER A 47 10.17 -4.80 4.80
C SER A 47 9.19 -3.65 4.80
N LEU A 48 7.93 -3.98 5.02
CA LEU A 48 6.92 -2.99 5.27
C LEU A 48 5.98 -3.52 6.34
N SER A 49 5.23 -2.64 6.99
CA SER A 49 4.12 -3.04 7.82
C SER A 49 2.84 -2.54 7.18
N VAL A 50 1.79 -3.32 7.32
CA VAL A 50 0.48 -2.99 6.76
C VAL A 50 -0.59 -3.52 7.69
N VAL A 51 -1.68 -2.77 7.85
CA VAL A 51 -2.80 -3.20 8.66
C VAL A 51 -3.86 -3.77 7.72
N ILE A 52 -4.28 -5.00 7.99
CA ILE A 52 -5.36 -5.64 7.25
C ILE A 52 -6.59 -5.67 8.14
N ARG A 53 -7.69 -5.14 7.64
CA ARG A 53 -8.94 -5.08 8.38
C ARG A 53 -9.91 -6.14 7.87
N ASN A 54 -10.45 -6.92 8.79
CA ASN A 54 -11.48 -7.93 8.49
C ASN A 54 -12.83 -7.40 8.94
N ARG A 55 -13.70 -7.10 7.98
CA ARG A 55 -15.06 -6.63 8.25
C ARG A 55 -16.08 -7.74 8.25
N ASN A 56 -15.63 -8.96 8.02
CA ASN A 56 -16.51 -10.12 8.01
C ASN A 56 -16.97 -10.47 9.42
N ALA A 57 -18.10 -11.16 9.51
CA ALA A 57 -18.66 -11.63 10.77
C ALA A 57 -17.98 -12.93 11.26
N HIS A 58 -16.93 -13.37 10.55
CA HIS A 58 -16.19 -14.59 10.89
C HIS A 58 -14.70 -14.32 10.79
N ASN A 59 -13.91 -15.18 11.44
CA ASN A 59 -12.45 -15.10 11.37
C ASN A 59 -11.98 -15.47 9.97
N VAL A 60 -10.87 -14.86 9.52
CA VAL A 60 -10.32 -15.10 8.20
C VAL A 60 -8.83 -15.37 8.33
N ASN A 61 -8.31 -16.36 7.62
CA ASN A 61 -6.88 -16.54 7.46
C ASN A 61 -6.45 -15.79 6.23
N PHE A 62 -5.43 -14.93 6.39
CA PHE A 62 -4.99 -14.08 5.30
C PHE A 62 -3.48 -14.05 5.22
N GLY A 63 -2.98 -14.15 4.01
CA GLY A 63 -1.57 -13.99 3.64
C GLY A 63 -1.51 -13.89 2.14
N GLY A 64 -0.35 -13.58 1.60
CA GLY A 64 -0.20 -13.46 0.15
C GLY A 64 0.92 -12.51 -0.20
N THR A 65 0.94 -12.13 -1.46
CA THR A 65 1.98 -11.28 -2.02
C THR A 65 1.38 -9.94 -2.43
N MET A 66 2.01 -8.86 -1.96
CA MET A 66 1.71 -7.51 -2.42
C MET A 66 2.60 -7.22 -3.62
N ILE A 67 1.99 -6.86 -4.75
CA ILE A 67 2.71 -6.59 -5.99
C ILE A 67 2.57 -5.11 -6.30
N PHE A 68 3.71 -4.41 -6.31
CA PHE A 68 3.75 -2.97 -6.52
C PHE A 68 4.11 -2.69 -7.97
N LEU A 69 3.31 -1.85 -8.63
CA LEU A 69 3.45 -1.58 -10.05
C LEU A 69 3.61 -0.08 -10.29
N ASP A 70 4.41 0.28 -11.27
CA ASP A 70 4.58 1.67 -11.66
C ASP A 70 3.42 2.12 -12.58
N LYS A 71 3.50 3.34 -13.08
CA LYS A 71 2.46 3.91 -13.94
C LYS A 71 2.24 3.14 -15.23
N ASN A 72 3.22 2.33 -15.63
CA ASN A 72 3.14 1.53 -16.85
C ASN A 72 2.79 0.07 -16.54
N TYR A 73 2.35 -0.21 -15.30
CA TYR A 73 2.01 -1.54 -14.82
C TYR A 73 3.20 -2.49 -14.81
N LYS A 74 4.40 -1.95 -14.71
CA LYS A 74 5.60 -2.75 -14.54
C LYS A 74 5.79 -3.04 -13.06
N VAL A 75 6.10 -4.29 -12.73
CA VAL A 75 6.37 -4.71 -11.35
C VAL A 75 7.69 -4.10 -10.88
N ILE A 76 7.65 -3.34 -9.80
CA ILE A 76 8.84 -2.69 -9.25
C ILE A 76 9.19 -3.19 -7.85
N ALA A 77 8.27 -3.89 -7.18
CA ALA A 77 8.56 -4.52 -5.90
C ALA A 77 7.50 -5.57 -5.59
N LYS A 78 7.87 -6.55 -4.77
CA LYS A 78 6.95 -7.57 -4.25
C LYS A 78 7.27 -7.77 -2.77
N ALA A 79 6.24 -7.87 -1.94
CA ALA A 79 6.39 -8.12 -0.51
C ALA A 79 5.48 -9.27 -0.09
N GLU A 80 6.01 -10.17 0.73
CA GLU A 80 5.33 -11.40 1.12
C GLU A 80 4.79 -11.28 2.54
N LEU A 81 3.49 -11.56 2.71
CA LEU A 81 2.84 -11.64 4.00
C LEU A 81 2.63 -13.10 4.37
N LEU A 82 3.14 -13.51 5.54
CA LEU A 82 2.88 -14.84 6.04
C LEU A 82 1.42 -14.92 6.51
N THR A 83 0.79 -16.06 6.24
CA THR A 83 -0.60 -16.27 6.59
C THR A 83 -0.80 -16.20 8.10
N ALA A 84 -1.82 -15.45 8.51
CA ALA A 84 -2.20 -15.33 9.91
C ALA A 84 -3.70 -15.13 10.00
N ARG A 85 -4.27 -15.44 11.16
CA ARG A 85 -5.70 -15.27 11.39
C ARG A 85 -6.01 -13.83 11.76
N ILE A 86 -7.06 -13.29 11.16
CA ILE A 86 -7.62 -12.00 11.54
C ILE A 86 -9.01 -12.28 12.12
N LYS A 87 -9.20 -11.94 13.38
CA LYS A 87 -10.48 -12.14 14.04
C LYS A 87 -11.57 -11.32 13.35
N ARG A 88 -12.80 -11.84 13.44
CA ARG A 88 -13.96 -11.15 12.90
C ARG A 88 -14.01 -9.71 13.37
N ARG A 89 -14.35 -8.80 12.47
CA ARG A 89 -14.53 -7.38 12.76
C ARG A 89 -13.34 -6.74 13.43
N SER A 90 -12.14 -7.24 13.12
CA SER A 90 -10.91 -6.78 13.75
C SER A 90 -9.87 -6.49 12.69
N SER A 91 -8.78 -5.89 13.13
CA SER A 91 -7.65 -5.60 12.27
C SER A 91 -6.43 -6.33 12.81
N ARG A 92 -5.47 -6.59 11.93
CA ARG A 92 -4.18 -7.17 12.31
C ARG A 92 -3.08 -6.47 11.55
N GLN A 93 -2.00 -6.14 12.25
CA GLN A 93 -0.81 -5.59 11.62
C GLN A 93 0.06 -6.73 11.13
N TYR A 94 0.45 -6.67 9.87
CA TYR A 94 1.35 -7.63 9.25
C TYR A 94 2.67 -6.96 8.98
N LYS A 95 3.74 -7.74 9.07
CA LYS A 95 5.04 -7.33 8.57
C LYS A 95 5.32 -8.17 7.33
N ALA A 96 5.58 -7.49 6.21
CA ALA A 96 5.86 -8.15 4.95
C ALA A 96 7.31 -7.92 4.57
N PHE A 97 7.93 -8.91 3.96
CA PHE A 97 9.33 -8.83 3.55
C PHE A 97 9.40 -8.80 2.03
N PHE A 98 10.26 -7.91 1.51
CA PHE A 98 10.40 -7.78 0.07
C PHE A 98 11.15 -8.99 -0.51
N SER A 99 10.50 -9.67 -1.44
CA SER A 99 11.11 -10.74 -2.22
C SER A 99 11.68 -10.19 -3.53
N PHE A 100 11.27 -8.98 -3.91
CA PHE A 100 11.75 -8.29 -5.09
C PHE A 100 11.65 -6.80 -4.84
N GLY A 101 12.71 -6.05 -5.20
CA GLY A 101 12.74 -4.62 -4.95
C GLY A 101 12.93 -4.30 -3.48
N SER A 102 12.58 -3.07 -3.11
CA SER A 102 12.75 -2.58 -1.75
C SER A 102 11.63 -1.62 -1.39
N GLY A 103 11.63 -1.17 -0.14
CA GLY A 103 10.67 -0.16 0.30
C GLY A 103 10.79 1.13 -0.48
N HIS A 104 12.01 1.46 -0.94
CA HIS A 104 12.22 2.65 -1.73
C HIS A 104 11.45 2.57 -3.06
N GLU A 105 11.57 1.46 -3.79
CA GLU A 105 10.81 1.26 -5.02
C GLU A 105 9.32 1.20 -4.76
N ALA A 106 8.91 0.49 -3.71
CA ALA A 106 7.49 0.32 -3.41
C ALA A 106 6.79 1.65 -3.15
N GLN A 107 7.48 2.60 -2.52
CA GLN A 107 6.91 3.92 -2.26
C GLN A 107 6.59 4.68 -3.54
N ALA A 108 7.27 4.38 -4.63
CA ALA A 108 7.06 5.06 -5.91
C ALA A 108 5.96 4.38 -6.74
N ALA A 109 5.36 3.30 -6.25
CA ALA A 109 4.35 2.57 -7.01
C ALA A 109 3.07 3.38 -7.16
N ARG A 110 2.40 3.17 -8.28
CA ARG A 110 1.11 3.79 -8.58
C ARG A 110 -0.03 2.81 -8.38
N TYR A 111 0.22 1.50 -8.43
CA TYR A 111 -0.80 0.48 -8.31
C TYR A 111 -0.31 -0.64 -7.40
N LEU A 112 -1.26 -1.25 -6.70
CA LEU A 112 -0.99 -2.38 -5.82
C LEU A 112 -1.95 -3.50 -6.19
N GLU A 113 -1.39 -4.67 -6.47
CA GLU A 113 -2.17 -5.87 -6.72
C GLU A 113 -1.80 -6.92 -5.68
N TRP A 114 -2.70 -7.87 -5.50
CA TRP A 114 -2.53 -8.94 -4.53
C TRP A 114 -2.56 -10.28 -5.23
N GLU A 115 -1.70 -11.17 -4.80
CA GLU A 115 -1.64 -12.53 -5.31
C GLU A 115 -1.68 -13.50 -4.14
N PHE A 116 -2.55 -14.51 -4.25
CA PHE A 116 -2.78 -15.46 -3.17
C PHE A 116 -2.42 -16.88 -3.55
#